data_b1149e3b2d1b8bcb29f518f9bdf761d4
#
_entry.id   b1149e3b2d1b8bcb29f518f9bdf761d4
#
_cell.length_a   1.000
_cell.length_b   1.000
_cell.length_c   1.000
_cell.angle_alpha   90.00
_cell.angle_beta   90.00
_cell.angle_gamma   90.00
#
_symmetry.space_group_name_H-M   'P 1'
#
loop_
_entity.id
_entity.type
_entity.pdbx_description
1 polymer ?
#
loop_
_entity_poly.entity_id
_entity_poly.type
_entity_poly.pdbx_seq_one_letter_code
_entity_poly.pdbx_strand_id
1 'polypeptide(L)'
;MRSCKTAATIAGALIVSISGTSMAWSEDKKETAATTTTRPAPVPTVTQEMLSGAATDTKNNLHTNLNYDQTRYYKGKQINKSNVGKLRPSWIFQTEVVESLETTPIVVDGVMYVTTSFNHVYAIDAKTGEQFWHYKHKMGPVTTYCCGPNNRGVAIHKDKVYMGTLDAKLVALDAKTGSLIWETQIADPELGYSETMAPTAVDGKILIGTNGGEYGIRGFVRAYDAETGKLVWNFHTIPENSVGVWATHDATGKDMHRDIAAEKAALKKLGDPYKTLGGGVWQNPAVDLKTKRVFFVVGNPSPDLDGSIRPGDNLYTDSLVAVDLDTGKYVCHMQYIAHD
;
A
#
# COMPACT_ATOMS: atom_id res chain seq x y z
N MET A 1 33.38 62.20 3.58
CA MET A 1 33.71 63.31 2.61
C MET A 1 32.99 63.06 1.31
N ARG A 2 32.20 64.04 0.90
CA ARG A 2 31.65 64.31 -0.46
C ARG A 2 30.78 63.20 -1.09
N SER A 3 29.45 63.32 -1.12
CA SER A 3 28.59 64.34 -1.77
C SER A 3 28.67 64.41 -3.30
N CYS A 4 27.56 64.08 -3.96
CA CYS A 4 26.79 64.90 -4.93
C CYS A 4 25.80 63.98 -5.68
N LYS A 5 24.54 64.16 -5.53
CA LYS A 5 23.55 65.14 -6.08
C LYS A 5 23.13 64.82 -7.52
N THR A 6 21.89 64.41 -7.61
CA THR A 6 20.73 64.95 -8.38
C THR A 6 20.83 65.11 -9.89
N ALA A 7 19.91 64.52 -10.58
CA ALA A 7 19.05 65.24 -11.53
C ALA A 7 17.77 64.48 -11.84
N ALA A 8 16.75 65.21 -11.97
CA ALA A 8 15.35 64.90 -11.97
C ALA A 8 14.76 64.75 -13.38
N THR A 9 13.60 64.14 -13.41
CA THR A 9 12.41 64.41 -14.19
C THR A 9 12.38 64.09 -15.69
N ILE A 10 11.44 63.25 -16.09
CA ILE A 10 10.26 63.71 -16.87
C ILE A 10 9.21 62.58 -16.86
N ALA A 11 7.98 62.92 -16.51
CA ALA A 11 6.78 62.12 -16.51
C ALA A 11 6.27 61.90 -17.96
N GLY A 12 5.91 60.66 -18.24
CA GLY A 12 5.08 60.32 -19.41
C GLY A 12 4.06 59.29 -18.96
N ALA A 13 2.86 59.74 -18.67
CA ALA A 13 1.74 58.89 -18.36
C ALA A 13 1.22 58.24 -19.64
N LEU A 14 1.48 56.95 -19.82
CA LEU A 14 0.77 56.14 -20.81
C LEU A 14 -0.36 55.40 -20.08
N ILE A 15 -1.60 55.87 -20.30
CA ILE A 15 -2.80 55.15 -19.87
C ILE A 15 -2.98 53.97 -20.83
N VAL A 16 -2.58 52.77 -20.40
CA VAL A 16 -2.97 51.54 -21.06
C VAL A 16 -4.28 51.09 -20.43
N SER A 17 -5.37 51.24 -21.14
CA SER A 17 -6.66 50.66 -20.81
C SER A 17 -6.53 49.13 -20.92
N ILE A 18 -6.38 48.45 -19.78
CA ILE A 18 -6.50 47.00 -19.69
C ILE A 18 -8.01 46.71 -19.67
N SER A 19 -8.54 46.28 -20.82
CA SER A 19 -9.82 45.59 -20.88
C SER A 19 -9.71 44.28 -20.09
N GLY A 20 -10.32 44.28 -18.91
CA GLY A 20 -10.43 43.11 -18.05
C GLY A 20 -11.31 42.05 -18.75
N THR A 21 -10.69 41.08 -19.39
CA THR A 21 -11.31 39.81 -19.63
C THR A 21 -11.33 39.07 -18.29
N SER A 22 -12.49 39.07 -17.63
CA SER A 22 -12.75 38.16 -16.52
C SER A 22 -12.58 36.75 -17.03
N MET A 23 -11.43 36.11 -16.70
CA MET A 23 -11.32 34.66 -16.76
C MET A 23 -12.33 34.13 -15.74
N ALA A 24 -13.47 33.70 -16.23
CA ALA A 24 -14.34 32.82 -15.45
C ALA A 24 -13.52 31.57 -15.11
N TRP A 25 -13.20 31.40 -13.84
CA TRP A 25 -12.71 30.13 -13.34
C TRP A 25 -13.82 29.12 -13.65
N SER A 26 -13.50 28.20 -14.55
CA SER A 26 -14.28 26.98 -14.75
C SER A 26 -14.44 26.33 -13.40
N GLU A 27 -15.65 26.19 -12.89
CA GLU A 27 -15.94 25.30 -11.77
C GLU A 27 -15.33 23.95 -12.11
N ASP A 28 -14.32 23.54 -11.35
CA ASP A 28 -13.78 22.19 -11.42
C ASP A 28 -14.94 21.22 -11.26
N LYS A 29 -15.40 20.65 -12.37
CA LYS A 29 -16.30 19.51 -12.32
C LYS A 29 -15.60 18.50 -11.45
N LYS A 30 -16.17 18.21 -10.28
CA LYS A 30 -15.71 17.13 -9.40
C LYS A 30 -15.61 15.86 -10.26
N GLU A 31 -14.40 15.53 -10.68
CA GLU A 31 -14.12 14.35 -11.47
C GLU A 31 -14.41 13.14 -10.58
N THR A 32 -15.40 12.35 -10.89
CA THR A 32 -15.74 11.13 -10.16
C THR A 32 -14.85 9.99 -10.64
N ALA A 33 -14.57 9.02 -9.77
CA ALA A 33 -13.91 7.77 -10.20
C ALA A 33 -14.63 7.21 -11.43
N ALA A 34 -13.89 6.89 -12.48
CA ALA A 34 -14.45 6.49 -13.77
C ALA A 34 -14.21 5.01 -14.03
N THR A 35 -15.24 4.31 -14.46
CA THR A 35 -15.12 2.95 -14.99
C THR A 35 -15.51 2.94 -16.45
N THR A 36 -14.61 2.44 -17.30
CA THR A 36 -14.92 2.15 -18.71
C THR A 36 -15.10 0.65 -18.87
N THR A 37 -16.30 0.20 -19.16
CA THR A 37 -16.60 -1.21 -19.40
C THR A 37 -16.78 -1.43 -20.90
N THR A 38 -15.90 -2.24 -21.50
CA THR A 38 -16.00 -2.64 -22.91
C THR A 38 -16.98 -3.79 -23.06
N ARG A 39 -16.86 -4.79 -22.18
CA ARG A 39 -17.77 -5.91 -22.02
C ARG A 39 -17.65 -6.48 -20.61
N PRO A 40 -18.70 -7.10 -20.04
CA PRO A 40 -18.58 -7.74 -18.73
C PRO A 40 -17.57 -8.89 -18.76
N ALA A 41 -16.74 -8.99 -17.70
CA ALA A 41 -15.83 -10.11 -17.53
C ALA A 41 -16.60 -11.39 -17.14
N PRO A 42 -16.25 -12.57 -17.66
CA PRO A 42 -16.83 -13.84 -17.26
C PRO A 42 -16.19 -14.32 -15.95
N VAL A 43 -16.60 -13.77 -14.81
CA VAL A 43 -15.97 -14.07 -13.52
C VAL A 43 -16.82 -15.05 -12.72
N PRO A 44 -16.27 -16.19 -12.30
CA PRO A 44 -16.89 -17.07 -11.32
C PRO A 44 -16.79 -16.44 -9.92
N THR A 45 -17.61 -16.94 -9.01
CA THR A 45 -17.51 -16.58 -7.59
C THR A 45 -16.27 -17.24 -6.98
N VAL A 46 -15.32 -16.43 -6.50
CA VAL A 46 -14.12 -16.92 -5.81
C VAL A 46 -14.44 -17.23 -4.35
N THR A 47 -14.47 -18.50 -4.00
CA THR A 47 -14.78 -18.94 -2.63
C THR A 47 -13.57 -18.95 -1.71
N GLN A 48 -13.80 -19.03 -0.40
CA GLN A 48 -12.72 -19.19 0.58
C GLN A 48 -11.95 -20.49 0.36
N GLU A 49 -12.63 -21.57 -0.07
CA GLU A 49 -11.99 -22.85 -0.37
C GLU A 49 -11.02 -22.74 -1.55
N MET A 50 -11.37 -21.97 -2.60
CA MET A 50 -10.47 -21.69 -3.72
C MET A 50 -9.24 -20.93 -3.23
N LEU A 51 -9.40 -19.89 -2.42
CA LEU A 51 -8.29 -19.12 -1.83
C LEU A 51 -7.41 -20.01 -0.95
N SER A 52 -8.00 -20.87 -0.13
CA SER A 52 -7.26 -21.79 0.76
C SER A 52 -6.53 -22.88 -0.02
N GLY A 53 -7.08 -23.31 -1.15
CA GLY A 53 -6.49 -24.33 -2.03
C GLY A 53 -5.48 -23.80 -3.04
N ALA A 54 -5.24 -22.51 -3.11
CA ALA A 54 -4.45 -21.84 -4.15
C ALA A 54 -3.03 -22.40 -4.31
N ALA A 55 -2.41 -22.91 -3.22
CA ALA A 55 -1.08 -23.52 -3.26
C ALA A 55 -0.97 -24.72 -4.22
N THR A 56 -2.07 -25.35 -4.59
CA THR A 56 -2.12 -26.50 -5.51
C THR A 56 -2.85 -26.20 -6.81
N ASP A 57 -3.47 -25.02 -6.93
CA ASP A 57 -4.12 -24.58 -8.15
C ASP A 57 -3.06 -24.25 -9.22
N THR A 58 -3.20 -24.88 -10.39
CA THR A 58 -2.32 -24.64 -11.55
C THR A 58 -3.03 -23.95 -12.70
N LYS A 59 -4.30 -23.56 -12.51
CA LYS A 59 -5.12 -22.85 -13.51
C LYS A 59 -5.24 -21.37 -13.17
N ASN A 60 -5.36 -21.06 -11.87
CA ASN A 60 -5.61 -19.72 -11.39
C ASN A 60 -4.39 -19.19 -10.62
N ASN A 61 -4.30 -17.88 -10.47
CA ASN A 61 -3.41 -17.17 -9.59
C ASN A 61 -4.24 -16.26 -8.68
N LEU A 62 -4.66 -16.77 -7.53
CA LEU A 62 -5.65 -16.11 -6.66
C LEU A 62 -5.05 -15.19 -5.60
N HIS A 63 -3.72 -15.21 -5.44
CA HIS A 63 -2.98 -14.36 -4.50
C HIS A 63 -1.77 -13.75 -5.18
N THR A 64 -1.41 -12.54 -4.81
CA THR A 64 -0.23 -11.85 -5.33
C THR A 64 1.08 -12.63 -5.14
N ASN A 65 1.17 -13.46 -4.10
CA ASN A 65 2.31 -14.34 -3.84
C ASN A 65 1.94 -15.84 -3.92
N LEU A 66 0.94 -16.18 -4.73
CA LEU A 66 0.43 -17.50 -5.10
C LEU A 66 -0.41 -18.20 -4.03
N ASN A 67 -0.18 -17.99 -2.74
CA ASN A 67 -0.91 -18.64 -1.65
C ASN A 67 -0.78 -17.87 -0.34
N TYR A 68 -1.50 -18.27 0.70
CA TYR A 68 -1.42 -17.67 2.02
C TYR A 68 -0.04 -17.80 2.70
N ASP A 69 0.73 -18.84 2.36
CA ASP A 69 2.08 -19.03 2.89
C ASP A 69 3.12 -18.12 2.24
N GLN A 70 2.73 -17.29 1.26
CA GLN A 70 3.60 -16.36 0.54
C GLN A 70 4.80 -17.03 -0.16
N THR A 71 4.64 -18.27 -0.63
CA THR A 71 5.76 -19.07 -1.13
C THR A 71 6.31 -18.64 -2.47
N ARG A 72 5.54 -17.89 -3.27
CA ARG A 72 5.89 -17.46 -4.65
C ARG A 72 6.33 -18.61 -5.55
N TYR A 73 5.88 -19.84 -5.25
CA TYR A 73 6.24 -21.03 -5.99
C TYR A 73 5.04 -21.61 -6.72
N TYR A 74 5.07 -21.53 -8.05
CA TYR A 74 4.05 -22.10 -8.93
C TYR A 74 4.37 -23.58 -9.23
N LYS A 75 3.40 -24.48 -8.97
CA LYS A 75 3.55 -25.92 -9.13
C LYS A 75 3.31 -26.45 -10.55
N GLY A 76 2.87 -25.59 -11.49
CA GLY A 76 2.68 -25.97 -12.89
C GLY A 76 3.98 -26.44 -13.57
N LYS A 77 3.87 -27.43 -14.46
CA LYS A 77 5.02 -28.05 -15.11
C LYS A 77 5.08 -27.80 -16.61
N GLN A 78 4.14 -27.01 -17.16
CA GLN A 78 4.08 -26.71 -18.60
C GLN A 78 5.33 -26.00 -19.09
N ILE A 79 5.85 -25.06 -18.28
CA ILE A 79 7.12 -24.37 -18.56
C ILE A 79 8.20 -25.02 -17.72
N ASN A 80 9.30 -25.43 -18.37
CA ASN A 80 10.41 -26.14 -17.76
C ASN A 80 11.73 -25.85 -18.51
N LYS A 81 12.84 -26.38 -18.03
CA LYS A 81 14.18 -26.14 -18.60
C LYS A 81 14.29 -26.51 -20.09
N SER A 82 13.50 -27.46 -20.59
CA SER A 82 13.55 -27.92 -21.98
C SER A 82 12.80 -27.02 -22.96
N ASN A 83 11.88 -26.18 -22.47
CA ASN A 83 11.01 -25.37 -23.35
C ASN A 83 10.99 -23.87 -23.00
N VAL A 84 11.54 -23.42 -21.87
CA VAL A 84 11.54 -22.00 -21.48
C VAL A 84 12.18 -21.09 -22.54
N GLY A 85 13.21 -21.53 -23.23
CA GLY A 85 13.86 -20.77 -24.32
C GLY A 85 12.99 -20.63 -25.58
N LYS A 86 11.86 -21.33 -25.65
CA LYS A 86 10.91 -21.27 -26.78
C LYS A 86 9.73 -20.34 -26.52
N LEU A 87 9.65 -19.73 -25.32
CA LEU A 87 8.57 -18.79 -25.01
C LEU A 87 8.58 -17.61 -25.97
N ARG A 88 7.38 -17.18 -26.37
CA ARG A 88 7.15 -15.99 -27.19
C ARG A 88 6.00 -15.20 -26.56
N PRO A 89 6.00 -13.85 -26.67
CA PRO A 89 4.85 -13.04 -26.30
C PRO A 89 3.61 -13.51 -27.09
N SER A 90 2.49 -13.71 -26.41
CA SER A 90 1.21 -14.04 -27.02
C SER A 90 0.44 -12.77 -27.37
N TRP A 91 0.55 -11.77 -26.54
CA TRP A 91 -0.04 -10.44 -26.69
C TRP A 91 0.75 -9.41 -25.88
N ILE A 92 0.48 -8.14 -26.12
CA ILE A 92 1.02 -6.99 -25.37
C ILE A 92 -0.17 -6.11 -25.01
N PHE A 93 -0.26 -5.70 -23.74
CA PHE A 93 -1.22 -4.72 -23.26
C PHE A 93 -0.49 -3.46 -22.82
N GLN A 94 -0.89 -2.31 -23.36
CA GLN A 94 -0.34 -1.01 -22.98
C GLN A 94 -1.30 -0.31 -22.03
N THR A 95 -0.82 0.03 -20.82
CA THR A 95 -1.55 0.86 -19.87
C THR A 95 -1.47 2.33 -20.27
N GLU A 96 -2.38 3.17 -19.75
CA GLU A 96 -2.32 4.63 -19.97
C GLU A 96 -1.28 5.32 -19.09
N VAL A 97 -0.63 4.57 -18.19
CA VAL A 97 0.22 5.10 -17.12
C VAL A 97 1.68 4.86 -17.45
N VAL A 98 2.47 5.95 -17.51
CA VAL A 98 3.92 5.93 -17.76
C VAL A 98 4.63 6.15 -16.43
N GLU A 99 4.67 5.09 -15.61
CA GLU A 99 5.30 5.07 -14.29
C GLU A 99 5.78 3.66 -13.96
N SER A 100 6.47 3.50 -12.82
CA SER A 100 6.90 2.19 -12.34
C SER A 100 5.71 1.25 -12.15
N LEU A 101 5.91 -0.03 -12.46
CA LEU A 101 4.89 -1.07 -12.39
C LEU A 101 5.36 -2.17 -11.44
N GLU A 102 4.76 -2.24 -10.25
CA GLU A 102 5.13 -3.21 -9.21
C GLU A 102 4.03 -4.26 -8.95
N THR A 103 3.02 -4.30 -9.79
CA THR A 103 1.86 -5.17 -9.60
C THR A 103 2.17 -6.65 -9.82
N THR A 104 1.52 -7.52 -9.06
CA THR A 104 1.41 -8.94 -9.38
C THR A 104 -0.02 -9.23 -9.83
N PRO A 105 -0.23 -9.70 -11.06
CA PRO A 105 -1.57 -9.99 -11.58
C PRO A 105 -2.26 -11.11 -10.80
N ILE A 106 -3.55 -10.95 -10.53
CA ILE A 106 -4.46 -12.03 -10.11
C ILE A 106 -5.14 -12.59 -11.37
N VAL A 107 -5.23 -13.89 -11.48
CA VAL A 107 -5.90 -14.55 -12.61
C VAL A 107 -6.91 -15.55 -12.09
N VAL A 108 -8.15 -15.44 -12.53
CA VAL A 108 -9.22 -16.38 -12.23
C VAL A 108 -10.04 -16.69 -13.49
N ASP A 109 -10.11 -17.97 -13.85
CA ASP A 109 -10.82 -18.50 -15.03
C ASP A 109 -10.58 -17.68 -16.32
N GLY A 110 -9.33 -17.29 -16.55
CA GLY A 110 -8.91 -16.55 -17.72
C GLY A 110 -9.14 -15.04 -17.68
N VAL A 111 -9.64 -14.49 -16.59
CA VAL A 111 -9.66 -13.03 -16.35
C VAL A 111 -8.47 -12.64 -15.49
N MET A 112 -7.65 -11.72 -16.01
CA MET A 112 -6.49 -11.16 -15.33
C MET A 112 -6.81 -9.77 -14.79
N TYR A 113 -6.58 -9.55 -13.50
CA TYR A 113 -6.69 -8.24 -12.85
C TYR A 113 -5.29 -7.68 -12.62
N VAL A 114 -5.04 -6.49 -13.13
CA VAL A 114 -3.74 -5.80 -13.08
C VAL A 114 -3.94 -4.39 -12.56
N THR A 115 -3.13 -3.98 -11.58
CA THR A 115 -3.07 -2.58 -11.16
C THR A 115 -1.92 -1.86 -11.81
N THR A 116 -1.98 -0.54 -11.86
CA THR A 116 -0.86 0.33 -12.19
C THR A 116 -0.67 1.40 -11.12
N SER A 117 0.39 2.16 -11.22
CA SER A 117 0.56 3.40 -10.46
C SER A 117 -0.67 4.29 -10.61
N PHE A 118 -0.90 5.17 -9.63
CA PHE A 118 -2.08 6.03 -9.51
C PHE A 118 -3.42 5.29 -9.37
N ASN A 119 -3.37 4.02 -8.92
CA ASN A 119 -4.56 3.22 -8.55
C ASN A 119 -5.54 2.98 -9.72
N HIS A 120 -5.02 2.62 -10.88
CA HIS A 120 -5.84 2.04 -11.94
C HIS A 120 -5.97 0.53 -11.73
N VAL A 121 -7.10 -0.04 -12.11
CA VAL A 121 -7.33 -1.50 -12.19
C VAL A 121 -7.86 -1.85 -13.58
N TYR A 122 -7.22 -2.80 -14.21
CA TYR A 122 -7.66 -3.36 -15.49
C TYR A 122 -8.11 -4.80 -15.30
N ALA A 123 -9.24 -5.18 -15.86
CA ALA A 123 -9.59 -6.58 -16.09
C ALA A 123 -9.37 -6.91 -17.57
N ILE A 124 -8.57 -7.92 -17.82
CA ILE A 124 -8.04 -8.27 -19.15
C ILE A 124 -8.32 -9.76 -19.40
N ASP A 125 -8.67 -10.12 -20.62
CA ASP A 125 -8.67 -11.50 -21.05
C ASP A 125 -7.24 -12.04 -21.05
N ALA A 126 -6.93 -12.97 -20.16
CA ALA A 126 -5.56 -13.48 -20.00
C ALA A 126 -5.05 -14.23 -21.24
N LYS A 127 -5.94 -14.66 -22.14
CA LYS A 127 -5.58 -15.39 -23.37
C LYS A 127 -5.30 -14.45 -24.54
N THR A 128 -6.06 -13.34 -24.65
CA THR A 128 -6.01 -12.45 -25.84
C THR A 128 -5.40 -11.09 -25.55
N GLY A 129 -5.34 -10.65 -24.28
CA GLY A 129 -4.94 -9.31 -23.89
C GLY A 129 -6.03 -8.25 -24.08
N GLU A 130 -7.26 -8.63 -24.48
CA GLU A 130 -8.35 -7.70 -24.65
C GLU A 130 -8.89 -7.22 -23.31
N GLN A 131 -9.17 -5.92 -23.20
CA GLN A 131 -9.72 -5.32 -22.01
C GLN A 131 -11.21 -5.62 -21.85
N PHE A 132 -11.60 -6.11 -20.66
CA PHE A 132 -13.00 -6.18 -20.26
C PHE A 132 -13.46 -4.84 -19.70
N TRP A 133 -12.74 -4.31 -18.69
CA TRP A 133 -13.01 -3.03 -18.07
C TRP A 133 -11.74 -2.39 -17.50
N HIS A 134 -11.83 -1.09 -17.26
CA HIS A 134 -10.80 -0.29 -16.63
C HIS A 134 -11.44 0.62 -15.58
N TYR A 135 -10.99 0.51 -14.34
CA TYR A 135 -11.32 1.41 -13.25
C TYR A 135 -10.16 2.38 -13.02
N LYS A 136 -10.46 3.66 -13.01
CA LYS A 136 -9.54 4.71 -12.67
C LYS A 136 -9.98 5.35 -11.37
N HIS A 137 -9.19 5.15 -10.31
CA HIS A 137 -9.49 5.76 -9.02
C HIS A 137 -9.35 7.28 -9.12
N LYS A 138 -10.32 8.01 -8.58
CA LYS A 138 -10.16 9.44 -8.41
C LYS A 138 -9.35 9.69 -7.15
N MET A 139 -8.10 10.08 -7.34
CA MET A 139 -7.22 10.43 -6.24
C MET A 139 -7.77 11.63 -5.46
N GLY A 140 -7.85 11.48 -4.14
CA GLY A 140 -8.00 12.59 -3.22
C GLY A 140 -6.69 13.37 -3.03
N PRO A 141 -6.63 14.29 -2.09
CA PRO A 141 -5.39 14.94 -1.72
C PRO A 141 -4.40 13.87 -1.23
N VAL A 142 -3.19 13.91 -1.78
CA VAL A 142 -2.08 13.05 -1.38
C VAL A 142 -0.90 13.96 -1.11
N THR A 143 -0.41 13.96 0.14
CA THR A 143 0.70 14.81 0.54
C THR A 143 1.99 14.28 -0.05
N THR A 144 2.20 12.95 0.05
CA THR A 144 3.41 12.30 -0.40
C THR A 144 3.22 10.78 -0.45
N TYR A 145 4.08 10.10 -1.18
CA TYR A 145 4.21 8.63 -1.17
C TYR A 145 5.67 8.26 -1.42
N CYS A 146 6.18 7.30 -0.63
CA CYS A 146 7.54 6.81 -0.83
C CYS A 146 7.64 6.00 -2.13
N CYS A 147 8.77 6.17 -2.82
CA CYS A 147 9.24 5.26 -3.87
C CYS A 147 8.34 5.19 -5.11
N GLY A 148 7.55 6.22 -5.36
CA GLY A 148 6.65 6.35 -6.49
C GLY A 148 5.19 6.01 -6.17
N PRO A 149 4.27 6.30 -7.11
CA PRO A 149 2.83 6.13 -6.93
C PRO A 149 2.37 4.68 -7.13
N ASN A 150 3.11 3.73 -6.56
CA ASN A 150 2.99 2.29 -6.83
C ASN A 150 1.70 1.68 -6.28
N ASN A 151 1.22 0.63 -6.95
CA ASN A 151 0.20 -0.27 -6.45
C ASN A 151 0.62 -1.71 -6.75
N ARG A 152 0.65 -2.59 -5.71
CA ARG A 152 1.19 -3.95 -5.83
C ARG A 152 0.16 -5.00 -6.19
N GLY A 153 -1.09 -4.62 -6.44
CA GLY A 153 -2.12 -5.54 -6.91
C GLY A 153 -3.40 -5.46 -6.13
N VAL A 154 -4.26 -6.42 -6.38
CA VAL A 154 -5.59 -6.54 -5.80
C VAL A 154 -5.74 -7.85 -5.03
N ALA A 155 -6.75 -7.92 -4.16
CA ALA A 155 -7.32 -9.18 -3.68
C ALA A 155 -8.64 -9.47 -4.40
N ILE A 156 -9.05 -10.74 -4.42
CA ILE A 156 -10.35 -11.16 -4.94
C ILE A 156 -11.05 -12.08 -3.94
N HIS A 157 -12.34 -11.86 -3.72
CA HIS A 157 -13.20 -12.76 -2.92
C HIS A 157 -14.65 -12.62 -3.37
N LYS A 158 -15.31 -13.76 -3.57
CA LYS A 158 -16.64 -13.83 -4.19
C LYS A 158 -16.62 -13.11 -5.55
N ASP A 159 -17.48 -12.13 -5.69
CA ASP A 159 -17.70 -11.31 -6.89
C ASP A 159 -17.01 -9.93 -6.82
N LYS A 160 -16.08 -9.73 -5.87
CA LYS A 160 -15.46 -8.42 -5.62
C LYS A 160 -13.94 -8.46 -5.73
N VAL A 161 -13.40 -7.38 -6.28
CA VAL A 161 -11.96 -7.07 -6.33
C VAL A 161 -11.67 -5.92 -5.37
N TYR A 162 -10.64 -6.06 -4.54
CA TYR A 162 -10.28 -5.09 -3.51
C TYR A 162 -8.92 -4.48 -3.78
N MET A 163 -8.81 -3.17 -3.62
CA MET A 163 -7.57 -2.41 -3.83
C MET A 163 -7.39 -1.38 -2.71
N GLY A 164 -6.16 -1.27 -2.18
CA GLY A 164 -5.72 -0.12 -1.39
C GLY A 164 -5.32 1.04 -2.29
N THR A 165 -5.50 2.29 -1.85
CA THR A 165 -5.23 3.47 -2.67
C THR A 165 -4.23 4.42 -2.04
N LEU A 166 -3.54 5.21 -2.85
CA LEU A 166 -2.54 6.17 -2.39
C LEU A 166 -3.12 7.31 -1.53
N ASP A 167 -4.42 7.58 -1.64
CA ASP A 167 -5.15 8.50 -0.77
C ASP A 167 -5.76 7.79 0.46
N ALA A 168 -5.11 6.68 0.88
CA ALA A 168 -5.39 5.91 2.07
C ALA A 168 -6.85 5.41 2.19
N LYS A 169 -7.39 4.87 1.10
CA LYS A 169 -8.69 4.19 1.07
C LYS A 169 -8.54 2.71 0.76
N LEU A 170 -9.55 1.95 1.15
CA LEU A 170 -9.80 0.61 0.66
C LEU A 170 -11.06 0.66 -0.21
N VAL A 171 -10.97 0.17 -1.44
CA VAL A 171 -12.09 0.13 -2.39
C VAL A 171 -12.45 -1.30 -2.75
N ALA A 172 -13.74 -1.56 -2.93
CA ALA A 172 -14.26 -2.80 -3.51
C ALA A 172 -14.95 -2.52 -4.83
N LEU A 173 -14.55 -3.26 -5.85
CA LEU A 173 -15.09 -3.19 -7.20
C LEU A 173 -15.84 -4.47 -7.53
N ASP A 174 -16.91 -4.36 -8.30
CA ASP A 174 -17.55 -5.49 -8.92
C ASP A 174 -16.57 -6.17 -9.91
N ALA A 175 -16.28 -7.45 -9.69
CA ALA A 175 -15.26 -8.15 -10.48
C ALA A 175 -15.66 -8.30 -11.96
N LYS A 176 -16.95 -8.26 -12.28
CA LYS A 176 -17.49 -8.40 -13.63
C LYS A 176 -17.47 -7.11 -14.42
N THR A 177 -17.71 -5.97 -13.76
CA THR A 177 -17.95 -4.68 -14.43
C THR A 177 -16.92 -3.61 -14.09
N GLY A 178 -16.15 -3.79 -13.00
CA GLY A 178 -15.24 -2.77 -12.46
C GLY A 178 -15.95 -1.63 -11.73
N SER A 179 -17.28 -1.70 -11.56
CA SER A 179 -18.03 -0.66 -10.88
C SER A 179 -17.69 -0.61 -9.40
N LEU A 180 -17.55 0.59 -8.84
CA LEU A 180 -17.34 0.78 -7.40
C LEU A 180 -18.57 0.30 -6.62
N ILE A 181 -18.34 -0.63 -5.67
CA ILE A 181 -19.38 -1.14 -4.77
C ILE A 181 -19.36 -0.34 -3.47
N TRP A 182 -18.19 -0.22 -2.85
CA TRP A 182 -17.97 0.60 -1.67
C TRP A 182 -16.53 1.12 -1.60
N GLU A 183 -16.33 2.22 -0.89
CA GLU A 183 -15.02 2.71 -0.48
C GLU A 183 -15.01 3.10 0.99
N THR A 184 -13.91 2.90 1.67
CA THR A 184 -13.71 3.24 3.08
C THR A 184 -12.41 4.02 3.22
N GLN A 185 -12.47 5.22 3.82
CA GLN A 185 -11.25 5.94 4.23
C GLN A 185 -10.63 5.19 5.40
N ILE A 186 -9.38 4.73 5.26
CA ILE A 186 -8.72 3.91 6.29
C ILE A 186 -7.70 4.69 7.10
N ALA A 187 -7.17 5.78 6.58
CA ALA A 187 -6.30 6.70 7.30
C ALA A 187 -6.37 8.10 6.68
N ASP A 188 -5.73 9.07 7.31
CA ASP A 188 -5.67 10.44 6.82
C ASP A 188 -4.47 10.62 5.89
N PRO A 189 -4.67 10.81 4.56
CA PRO A 189 -3.57 10.97 3.62
C PRO A 189 -2.77 12.26 3.83
N GLU A 190 -3.35 13.29 4.47
CA GLU A 190 -2.64 14.54 4.76
C GLU A 190 -1.54 14.36 5.83
N LEU A 191 -1.63 13.28 6.63
CA LEU A 191 -0.62 12.89 7.60
C LEU A 191 0.49 11.99 7.00
N GLY A 192 0.45 11.68 5.70
CA GLY A 192 1.44 10.86 5.02
C GLY A 192 1.06 9.38 4.90
N TYR A 193 -0.16 8.99 5.29
CA TYR A 193 -0.65 7.62 5.07
C TYR A 193 -0.97 7.38 3.60
N SER A 194 -0.61 6.20 3.12
CA SER A 194 -0.96 5.73 1.78
C SER A 194 -0.97 4.20 1.74
N GLU A 195 -1.65 3.62 0.75
CA GLU A 195 -1.76 2.17 0.63
C GLU A 195 -1.17 1.71 -0.70
N THR A 196 0.00 1.08 -0.64
CA THR A 196 0.69 0.55 -1.82
C THR A 196 0.65 -0.98 -1.88
N MET A 197 0.28 -1.62 -0.77
CA MET A 197 0.21 -3.07 -0.65
C MET A 197 -1.04 -3.61 -1.36
N ALA A 198 -0.94 -4.79 -1.98
CA ALA A 198 -2.12 -5.54 -2.38
C ALA A 198 -2.84 -6.05 -1.11
N PRO A 199 -4.16 -5.87 -0.96
CA PRO A 199 -4.88 -6.43 0.17
C PRO A 199 -4.83 -7.98 0.18
N THR A 200 -5.16 -8.59 1.32
CA THR A 200 -5.30 -10.05 1.43
C THR A 200 -6.71 -10.40 1.89
N ALA A 201 -7.44 -11.13 1.05
CA ALA A 201 -8.78 -11.61 1.39
C ALA A 201 -8.72 -12.95 2.13
N VAL A 202 -9.34 -13.05 3.30
CA VAL A 202 -9.37 -14.27 4.12
C VAL A 202 -10.57 -14.29 5.06
N ASP A 203 -11.30 -15.41 5.12
CA ASP A 203 -12.42 -15.61 6.04
C ASP A 203 -13.42 -14.43 6.12
N GLY A 204 -13.80 -13.90 4.95
CA GLY A 204 -14.71 -12.75 4.85
C GLY A 204 -14.11 -11.41 5.30
N LYS A 205 -12.81 -11.36 5.53
CA LYS A 205 -12.07 -10.15 5.90
C LYS A 205 -11.10 -9.74 4.79
N ILE A 206 -10.83 -8.45 4.70
CA ILE A 206 -9.77 -7.88 3.87
C ILE A 206 -8.70 -7.30 4.80
N LEU A 207 -7.53 -7.90 4.77
CA LEU A 207 -6.36 -7.45 5.53
C LEU A 207 -5.59 -6.42 4.72
N ILE A 208 -5.24 -5.31 5.35
CA ILE A 208 -4.42 -4.25 4.75
C ILE A 208 -3.55 -3.58 5.82
N GLY A 209 -2.30 -3.30 5.47
CA GLY A 209 -1.39 -2.48 6.24
C GLY A 209 -1.23 -1.11 5.60
N THR A 210 -0.38 -0.26 6.12
CA THR A 210 -0.14 1.08 5.57
C THR A 210 1.31 1.29 5.17
N ASN A 211 1.53 2.12 4.17
CA ASN A 211 2.79 2.74 3.83
C ASN A 211 2.91 4.10 4.51
N GLY A 212 4.05 4.78 4.35
CA GLY A 212 4.28 6.12 4.88
C GLY A 212 5.12 6.14 6.16
N GLY A 213 5.81 5.04 6.48
CA GLY A 213 6.69 4.94 7.65
C GLY A 213 7.65 6.11 7.77
N GLU A 214 8.21 6.56 6.67
CA GLU A 214 9.19 7.67 6.57
C GLU A 214 8.60 9.04 6.94
N TYR A 215 7.29 9.18 6.91
CA TYR A 215 6.60 10.47 7.10
C TYR A 215 6.05 10.70 8.51
N GLY A 216 6.49 9.87 9.47
CA GLY A 216 6.07 10.04 10.85
C GLY A 216 4.61 9.64 11.09
N ILE A 217 4.13 8.63 10.43
CA ILE A 217 2.84 8.00 10.70
C ILE A 217 2.97 7.00 11.87
N ARG A 218 1.86 6.53 12.41
CA ARG A 218 1.80 5.38 13.30
C ARG A 218 1.29 4.17 12.50
N GLY A 219 2.18 3.25 12.18
CA GLY A 219 1.87 2.08 11.37
C GLY A 219 0.76 1.21 11.94
N PHE A 220 0.09 0.46 11.07
CA PHE A 220 -0.97 -0.47 11.45
C PHE A 220 -1.12 -1.62 10.46
N VAL A 221 -1.79 -2.69 10.92
CA VAL A 221 -2.49 -3.68 10.09
C VAL A 221 -3.95 -3.68 10.55
N ARG A 222 -4.87 -3.70 9.60
CA ARG A 222 -6.32 -3.67 9.83
C ARG A 222 -7.02 -4.76 9.06
N ALA A 223 -8.11 -5.26 9.61
CA ALA A 223 -9.07 -6.10 8.91
C ALA A 223 -10.38 -5.36 8.71
N TYR A 224 -10.90 -5.45 7.51
CA TYR A 224 -12.20 -4.91 7.13
C TYR A 224 -13.12 -6.03 6.69
N ASP A 225 -14.41 -5.92 6.99
CA ASP A 225 -15.41 -6.82 6.48
C ASP A 225 -15.52 -6.71 4.96
N ALA A 226 -15.38 -7.83 4.26
CA ALA A 226 -15.30 -7.86 2.80
C ALA A 226 -16.57 -7.39 2.10
N GLU A 227 -17.76 -7.55 2.73
CA GLU A 227 -19.03 -7.16 2.13
C GLU A 227 -19.33 -5.69 2.33
N THR A 228 -18.97 -5.14 3.49
CA THR A 228 -19.42 -3.81 3.93
C THR A 228 -18.34 -2.76 4.00
N GLY A 229 -17.06 -3.14 3.96
CA GLY A 229 -15.93 -2.24 4.17
C GLY A 229 -15.81 -1.70 5.61
N LYS A 230 -16.54 -2.26 6.58
CA LYS A 230 -16.47 -1.85 7.98
C LYS A 230 -15.24 -2.42 8.66
N LEU A 231 -14.60 -1.62 9.51
CA LEU A 231 -13.46 -2.07 10.32
C LEU A 231 -13.89 -3.19 11.28
N VAL A 232 -13.16 -4.31 11.22
CA VAL A 232 -13.35 -5.47 12.13
C VAL A 232 -12.38 -5.37 13.30
N TRP A 233 -11.08 -5.17 13.03
CA TRP A 233 -10.07 -4.95 14.04
C TRP A 233 -8.92 -4.08 13.50
N ASN A 234 -8.19 -3.50 14.45
CA ASN A 234 -7.00 -2.70 14.19
C ASN A 234 -5.86 -3.14 15.10
N PHE A 235 -4.70 -3.37 14.54
CA PHE A 235 -3.45 -3.57 15.25
C PHE A 235 -2.48 -2.45 14.88
N HIS A 236 -2.07 -1.63 15.87
CA HIS A 236 -0.99 -0.68 15.67
C HIS A 236 0.36 -1.38 15.76
N THR A 237 1.18 -1.24 14.74
CA THR A 237 2.54 -1.80 14.71
C THR A 237 3.48 -1.10 15.67
N ILE A 238 3.11 0.12 16.10
CA ILE A 238 3.81 0.87 17.13
C ILE A 238 2.92 0.92 18.37
N PRO A 239 3.24 0.20 19.45
CA PRO A 239 2.51 0.27 20.72
C PRO A 239 2.76 1.59 21.45
N GLU A 240 1.94 1.93 22.44
CA GLU A 240 2.14 3.13 23.27
C GLU A 240 3.40 3.08 24.13
N ASN A 241 3.93 1.88 24.37
CA ASN A 241 5.25 1.66 24.95
C ASN A 241 6.16 1.01 23.92
N SER A 242 6.75 1.82 23.05
CA SER A 242 7.63 1.36 21.97
C SER A 242 9.10 1.22 22.39
N VAL A 243 9.43 1.60 23.62
CA VAL A 243 10.80 1.65 24.15
C VAL A 243 11.46 0.27 24.20
N GLY A 244 10.71 -0.78 24.50
CA GLY A 244 11.20 -2.15 24.53
C GLY A 244 12.06 -2.49 25.74
N VAL A 245 12.99 -3.42 25.56
CA VAL A 245 13.85 -3.97 26.62
C VAL A 245 15.29 -3.44 26.60
N TRP A 246 15.59 -2.48 25.74
CA TRP A 246 16.92 -1.89 25.56
C TRP A 246 17.94 -2.92 25.04
N ALA A 247 17.57 -3.63 23.99
CA ALA A 247 18.42 -4.63 23.38
C ALA A 247 19.77 -4.02 22.94
N THR A 248 20.87 -4.74 23.17
CA THR A 248 22.23 -4.34 22.78
C THR A 248 22.76 -5.16 21.61
N HIS A 249 22.09 -6.27 21.29
CA HIS A 249 22.45 -7.17 20.19
C HIS A 249 21.26 -7.33 19.25
N ASP A 250 21.55 -7.46 17.95
CA ASP A 250 20.57 -7.81 16.94
C ASP A 250 20.11 -9.27 17.03
N ALA A 251 19.18 -9.68 16.19
CA ALA A 251 18.65 -11.04 16.18
C ALA A 251 19.70 -12.13 15.81
N THR A 252 20.85 -11.73 15.24
CA THR A 252 21.96 -12.64 14.94
C THR A 252 22.97 -12.75 16.10
N GLY A 253 22.79 -11.93 17.15
CA GLY A 253 23.70 -11.86 18.31
C GLY A 253 24.87 -10.89 18.11
N LYS A 254 24.85 -10.06 17.08
CA LYS A 254 25.88 -9.03 16.85
C LYS A 254 25.61 -7.81 17.72
N ASP A 255 26.67 -7.30 18.37
CA ASP A 255 26.60 -6.06 19.16
C ASP A 255 26.29 -4.85 18.25
N MET A 256 25.26 -4.11 18.60
CA MET A 256 24.82 -2.90 17.85
C MET A 256 25.53 -1.64 18.31
N HIS A 257 26.43 -1.71 19.30
CA HIS A 257 27.23 -0.59 19.83
C HIS A 257 26.39 0.62 20.30
N ARG A 258 25.18 0.36 20.85
CA ARG A 258 24.25 1.39 21.33
C ARG A 258 24.74 2.03 22.64
N ASP A 259 24.60 3.34 22.76
CA ASP A 259 24.75 4.07 24.03
C ASP A 259 23.40 4.13 24.75
N ILE A 260 23.06 3.04 25.45
CA ILE A 260 21.81 2.92 26.20
C ILE A 260 21.65 4.02 27.28
N ALA A 261 22.75 4.52 27.84
CA ALA A 261 22.69 5.58 28.85
C ALA A 261 22.29 6.93 28.22
N ALA A 262 22.86 7.26 27.07
CA ALA A 262 22.50 8.43 26.30
C ALA A 262 21.04 8.37 25.79
N GLU A 263 20.62 7.20 25.27
CA GLU A 263 19.24 6.99 24.82
C GLU A 263 18.22 7.15 25.97
N LYS A 264 18.50 6.60 27.15
CA LYS A 264 17.64 6.78 28.35
C LYS A 264 17.57 8.24 28.82
N ALA A 265 18.66 8.99 28.68
CA ALA A 265 18.66 10.44 28.93
C ALA A 265 17.83 11.20 27.88
N ALA A 266 17.95 10.83 26.63
CA ALA A 266 17.13 11.38 25.54
C ALA A 266 15.63 11.09 25.75
N LEU A 267 15.25 9.87 26.14
CA LEU A 267 13.86 9.50 26.43
C LEU A 267 13.24 10.40 27.51
N LYS A 268 13.97 10.71 28.59
CA LYS A 268 13.48 11.62 29.64
C LYS A 268 13.20 13.02 29.11
N LYS A 269 13.93 13.47 28.09
CA LYS A 269 13.78 14.79 27.50
C LYS A 269 12.71 14.83 26.41
N LEU A 270 12.63 13.80 25.55
CA LEU A 270 11.82 13.78 24.34
C LEU A 270 10.48 13.08 24.56
N GLY A 271 10.41 12.13 25.50
CA GLY A 271 9.28 11.21 25.64
C GLY A 271 9.29 10.07 24.61
N ASP A 272 8.30 9.19 24.68
CA ASP A 272 8.12 8.09 23.74
C ASP A 272 7.45 8.60 22.44
N PRO A 273 8.11 8.53 21.27
CA PRO A 273 7.58 9.07 20.02
C PRO A 273 6.56 8.15 19.32
N TYR A 274 5.93 7.22 20.00
CA TYR A 274 5.10 6.15 19.43
C TYR A 274 4.05 6.61 18.40
N LYS A 275 3.56 7.85 18.48
CA LYS A 275 2.53 8.39 17.58
C LYS A 275 3.06 8.64 16.16
N THR A 276 4.36 8.83 16.03
CA THR A 276 5.02 9.26 14.79
C THR A 276 6.22 8.37 14.43
N LEU A 277 6.30 7.19 15.06
CA LEU A 277 7.48 6.32 14.97
C LEU A 277 7.54 5.44 13.70
N GLY A 278 6.62 5.60 12.75
CA GLY A 278 6.64 4.88 11.50
C GLY A 278 6.10 3.46 11.59
N GLY A 279 6.88 2.45 11.22
CA GLY A 279 6.51 1.04 11.31
C GLY A 279 5.42 0.63 10.32
N GLY A 280 5.51 1.06 9.08
CA GLY A 280 4.57 0.69 8.02
C GLY A 280 4.59 -0.80 7.68
N VAL A 281 3.47 -1.33 7.17
CA VAL A 281 3.35 -2.69 6.64
C VAL A 281 2.86 -2.59 5.20
N TRP A 282 3.79 -2.64 4.28
CA TRP A 282 3.54 -2.42 2.84
C TRP A 282 3.70 -3.69 2.00
N GLN A 283 3.87 -4.85 2.66
CA GLN A 283 3.92 -6.18 2.04
C GLN A 283 2.77 -7.07 2.52
N ASN A 284 2.35 -8.01 1.68
CA ASN A 284 1.28 -8.95 2.00
C ASN A 284 1.63 -9.82 3.21
N PRO A 285 0.71 -9.99 4.16
CA PRO A 285 0.90 -10.92 5.27
C PRO A 285 0.80 -12.38 4.82
N ALA A 286 1.51 -13.27 5.51
CA ALA A 286 1.22 -14.69 5.46
C ALA A 286 0.08 -15.03 6.44
N VAL A 287 -0.74 -16.02 6.10
CA VAL A 287 -1.87 -16.44 6.92
C VAL A 287 -1.84 -17.95 7.16
N ASP A 288 -1.75 -18.33 8.42
CA ASP A 288 -1.96 -19.72 8.86
C ASP A 288 -3.43 -19.91 9.28
N LEU A 289 -4.21 -20.48 8.38
CA LEU A 289 -5.64 -20.77 8.63
C LEU A 289 -5.85 -21.81 9.72
N LYS A 290 -4.90 -22.71 9.94
CA LYS A 290 -5.01 -23.78 10.93
C LYS A 290 -4.92 -23.24 12.36
N THR A 291 -3.97 -22.33 12.58
CA THR A 291 -3.77 -21.71 13.89
C THR A 291 -4.44 -20.34 14.02
N LYS A 292 -5.12 -19.88 12.97
CA LYS A 292 -5.77 -18.56 12.89
C LYS A 292 -4.79 -17.41 13.21
N ARG A 293 -3.65 -17.42 12.54
CA ARG A 293 -2.61 -16.40 12.73
C ARG A 293 -2.27 -15.67 11.44
N VAL A 294 -2.00 -14.39 11.59
CA VAL A 294 -1.52 -13.50 10.53
C VAL A 294 -0.11 -13.07 10.88
N PHE A 295 0.84 -13.30 9.97
CA PHE A 295 2.25 -12.94 10.11
C PHE A 295 2.59 -11.85 9.11
N PHE A 296 3.17 -10.76 9.56
CA PHE A 296 3.61 -9.67 8.70
C PHE A 296 4.93 -9.07 9.19
N VAL A 297 5.66 -8.48 8.25
CA VAL A 297 6.88 -7.72 8.56
C VAL A 297 6.52 -6.25 8.73
N VAL A 298 7.07 -5.65 9.77
CA VAL A 298 6.96 -4.23 10.07
C VAL A 298 8.23 -3.56 9.55
N GLY A 299 8.08 -2.49 8.81
CA GLY A 299 9.19 -1.72 8.25
C GLY A 299 9.88 -0.82 9.28
N ASN A 300 10.73 0.04 8.75
CA ASN A 300 11.61 0.94 9.49
C ASN A 300 10.88 1.92 10.42
N PRO A 301 11.59 2.44 11.45
CA PRO A 301 11.09 3.55 12.26
C PRO A 301 11.16 4.88 11.50
N SER A 302 10.56 5.93 12.07
CA SER A 302 10.64 7.32 11.60
C SER A 302 11.25 8.22 12.69
N PRO A 303 12.15 9.14 12.31
CA PRO A 303 12.81 9.27 11.00
C PRO A 303 13.74 8.08 10.75
N ASP A 304 13.82 7.64 9.51
CA ASP A 304 14.53 6.42 9.12
C ASP A 304 16.08 6.55 9.23
N LEU A 305 16.62 7.76 9.02
CA LEU A 305 18.08 7.99 8.99
C LEU A 305 18.66 8.60 10.27
N ASP A 306 17.83 8.97 11.25
CA ASP A 306 18.30 9.58 12.51
C ASP A 306 17.63 8.95 13.73
N GLY A 307 18.34 8.02 14.38
CA GLY A 307 17.91 7.36 15.60
C GLY A 307 17.97 8.22 16.85
N SER A 308 18.70 9.36 16.85
CA SER A 308 18.96 10.15 18.05
C SER A 308 17.72 10.73 18.72
N ILE A 309 16.65 10.94 17.95
CA ILE A 309 15.38 11.50 18.44
C ILE A 309 14.29 10.45 18.69
N ARG A 310 14.59 9.17 18.54
CA ARG A 310 13.67 8.06 18.77
C ARG A 310 14.26 7.00 19.72
N PRO A 311 14.50 7.34 20.99
CA PRO A 311 15.19 6.48 21.94
C PRO A 311 14.41 5.19 22.22
N GLY A 312 15.14 4.09 22.53
CA GLY A 312 14.59 2.78 22.79
C GLY A 312 14.66 1.83 21.61
N ASP A 313 14.05 0.65 21.75
CA ASP A 313 14.09 -0.40 20.74
C ASP A 313 13.18 -0.13 19.55
N ASN A 314 12.29 0.84 19.63
CA ASN A 314 11.32 1.22 18.61
C ASN A 314 10.39 0.06 18.21
N LEU A 315 9.78 -0.62 19.22
CA LEU A 315 8.86 -1.74 18.97
C LEU A 315 7.61 -1.28 18.19
N TYR A 316 7.15 -2.00 17.15
CA TYR A 316 7.69 -3.26 16.59
C TYR A 316 8.33 -3.01 15.23
N THR A 317 9.07 -1.92 15.03
CA THR A 317 9.79 -1.71 13.77
C THR A 317 10.79 -2.85 13.54
N ASP A 318 11.15 -3.09 12.29
CA ASP A 318 12.12 -4.10 11.86
C ASP A 318 11.86 -5.50 12.43
N SER A 319 10.59 -5.86 12.52
CA SER A 319 10.11 -7.07 13.18
C SER A 319 9.22 -7.92 12.29
N LEU A 320 9.28 -9.23 12.52
CA LEU A 320 8.19 -10.14 12.18
C LEU A 320 7.20 -10.13 13.35
N VAL A 321 5.93 -9.84 13.08
CA VAL A 321 4.86 -9.81 14.09
C VAL A 321 3.78 -10.83 13.72
N ALA A 322 3.23 -11.49 14.74
CA ALA A 322 2.07 -12.36 14.61
C ALA A 322 0.89 -11.79 15.42
N VAL A 323 -0.29 -11.80 14.79
CA VAL A 323 -1.56 -11.46 15.43
C VAL A 323 -2.61 -12.55 15.18
N ASP A 324 -3.63 -12.59 16.01
CA ASP A 324 -4.80 -13.45 15.83
C ASP A 324 -5.65 -12.94 14.66
N LEU A 325 -6.03 -13.82 13.74
CA LEU A 325 -6.76 -13.49 12.51
C LEU A 325 -8.15 -12.90 12.78
N ASP A 326 -8.82 -13.38 13.83
CA ASP A 326 -10.21 -13.01 14.07
C ASP A 326 -10.34 -11.72 14.89
N THR A 327 -9.36 -11.45 15.74
CA THR A 327 -9.42 -10.33 16.71
C THR A 327 -8.36 -9.26 16.54
N GLY A 328 -7.31 -9.52 15.74
CA GLY A 328 -6.14 -8.64 15.62
C GLY A 328 -5.27 -8.57 16.88
N LYS A 329 -5.52 -9.42 17.89
CA LYS A 329 -4.74 -9.41 19.14
C LYS A 329 -3.33 -9.89 18.89
N TYR A 330 -2.36 -9.19 19.49
CA TYR A 330 -0.96 -9.54 19.50
C TYR A 330 -0.73 -10.97 20.02
N VAL A 331 0.15 -11.70 19.32
CA VAL A 331 0.57 -13.05 19.71
C VAL A 331 2.05 -13.08 20.09
N CYS A 332 2.93 -12.69 19.18
CA CYS A 332 4.37 -12.63 19.38
C CYS A 332 5.05 -11.76 18.33
N HIS A 333 6.29 -11.44 18.54
CA HIS A 333 7.16 -10.80 17.55
C HIS A 333 8.59 -11.31 17.68
N MET A 334 9.36 -11.08 16.63
CA MET A 334 10.80 -11.18 16.59
C MET A 334 11.34 -9.92 15.93
N GLN A 335 12.02 -9.08 16.69
CA GLN A 335 12.67 -7.89 16.16
C GLN A 335 14.07 -8.28 15.64
N TYR A 336 14.37 -7.91 14.41
CA TYR A 336 15.65 -8.21 13.78
C TYR A 336 16.73 -7.23 14.22
N ILE A 337 16.40 -5.94 14.20
CA ILE A 337 17.28 -4.85 14.60
C ILE A 337 16.47 -3.93 15.51
N ALA A 338 16.93 -3.74 16.74
CA ALA A 338 16.37 -2.76 17.67
C ALA A 338 17.04 -1.41 17.43
N HIS A 339 16.25 -0.34 17.42
CA HIS A 339 16.77 1.01 17.19
C HIS A 339 17.56 1.13 15.87
N ASP A 340 16.92 0.68 14.78
CA ASP A 340 17.49 0.72 13.42
C ASP A 340 17.86 2.14 12.97
#